data_cc07f440dbb9c3684db29f130687e75e
#
_entry.id   cc07f440dbb9c3684db29f130687e75e
#
_cell.length_a   1.000
_cell.length_b   1.000
_cell.length_c   1.000
_cell.angle_alpha   90.00
_cell.angle_beta   90.00
_cell.angle_gamma   90.00
#
_symmetry.space_group_name_H-M   'P 1'
#
loop_
_entity.id
_entity.type
_entity.pdbx_description
1 polymer ?
#
loop_
_entity_poly.entity_id
_entity_poly.type
_entity_poly.pdbx_seq_one_letter_code
_entity_poly.pdbx_strand_id
1 'polypeptide(L)'
;MWKELAEKVAKFGLAHAYRLAIAPTGNISYVQSATAGIEPIKELIESRKYEDSVTQYPMPYLTNENQFFYKTAYQIDMKKYIDLIAVIQQHIDQGISTTLFVDSQATSEELVSHYAYASDKGLKALYYTRTKLLSIEECVACAV
;
A
#
# COMPACT_ATOMS: atom_id res chain seq x y z
N MET A 1 21.84 33.00 14.68
CA MET A 1 20.94 32.29 13.74
C MET A 1 19.91 31.41 14.43
N TRP A 2 20.27 30.26 15.09
CA TRP A 2 19.27 29.39 15.72
C TRP A 2 18.49 30.04 16.87
N LYS A 3 19.15 30.80 17.75
CA LYS A 3 18.50 31.56 18.85
C LYS A 3 17.52 32.60 18.31
N GLU A 4 17.92 33.37 17.34
CA GLU A 4 17.09 34.36 16.68
C GLU A 4 15.87 33.73 15.99
N LEU A 5 16.07 32.57 15.34
CA LEU A 5 14.95 31.82 14.74
C LEU A 5 13.98 31.32 15.81
N ALA A 6 14.48 30.79 16.92
CA ALA A 6 13.65 30.33 18.01
C ALA A 6 12.80 31.49 18.61
N GLU A 7 13.38 32.68 18.77
CA GLU A 7 12.66 33.89 19.24
C GLU A 7 11.57 34.31 18.23
N LYS A 8 11.87 34.28 16.93
CA LYS A 8 10.88 34.56 15.88
C LYS A 8 9.74 33.54 15.88
N VAL A 9 10.05 32.25 16.00
CA VAL A 9 9.03 31.18 16.08
C VAL A 9 8.17 31.34 17.35
N ALA A 10 8.78 31.64 18.48
CA ALA A 10 8.03 31.87 19.71
C ALA A 10 7.08 33.06 19.61
N LYS A 11 7.49 34.13 18.89
CA LYS A 11 6.70 35.38 18.74
C LYS A 11 5.62 35.27 17.66
N PHE A 12 5.91 34.66 16.52
CA PHE A 12 5.04 34.69 15.35
C PHE A 12 4.41 33.35 15.03
N GLY A 13 4.83 32.25 15.70
CA GLY A 13 4.45 30.89 15.38
C GLY A 13 5.16 30.37 14.14
N LEU A 14 4.76 29.19 13.71
CA LEU A 14 5.24 28.54 12.50
C LEU A 14 4.04 28.12 11.65
N ALA A 15 3.97 28.61 10.42
CA ALA A 15 2.94 28.19 9.48
C ALA A 15 3.36 26.89 8.78
N HIS A 16 2.50 25.89 8.84
CA HIS A 16 2.64 24.64 8.14
C HIS A 16 1.51 24.49 7.12
N ALA A 17 1.83 24.41 5.83
CA ALA A 17 0.85 24.12 4.78
C ALA A 17 0.35 22.69 4.87
N TYR A 18 1.26 21.75 5.20
CA TYR A 18 0.98 20.32 5.33
C TYR A 18 1.72 19.75 6.54
N ARG A 19 1.07 18.85 7.26
CA ARG A 19 1.63 18.20 8.46
C ARG A 19 1.65 16.69 8.38
N LEU A 20 0.69 16.09 7.69
CA LEU A 20 0.50 14.65 7.66
C LEU A 20 0.46 14.15 6.21
N ALA A 21 1.21 13.07 5.97
CA ALA A 21 1.22 12.30 4.74
C ALA A 21 1.37 10.82 5.07
N ILE A 22 0.82 9.94 4.22
CA ILE A 22 1.07 8.50 4.31
C ILE A 22 1.85 8.07 3.07
N ALA A 23 3.14 7.79 3.30
CA ALA A 23 4.08 7.38 2.28
C ALA A 23 4.15 5.84 2.14
N PRO A 24 4.62 5.30 0.99
CA PRO A 24 4.92 3.90 0.85
C PRO A 24 6.20 3.56 1.65
N THR A 25 6.07 2.81 2.73
CA THR A 25 7.17 2.49 3.66
C THR A 25 7.77 1.10 3.42
N GLY A 26 7.99 0.73 2.15
CA GLY A 26 8.38 -0.63 1.77
C GLY A 26 9.58 -1.21 2.53
N ASN A 27 10.76 -0.61 2.44
CA ASN A 27 11.97 -1.16 3.05
C ASN A 27 11.99 -1.02 4.57
N ILE A 28 11.45 0.06 5.11
CA ILE A 28 11.43 0.30 6.56
C ILE A 28 10.52 -0.71 7.27
N SER A 29 9.46 -1.17 6.62
CA SER A 29 8.52 -2.14 7.19
C SER A 29 9.20 -3.46 7.56
N TYR A 30 10.19 -3.90 6.78
CA TYR A 30 10.94 -5.14 7.10
C TYR A 30 11.80 -4.99 8.35
N VAL A 31 12.42 -3.83 8.53
CA VAL A 31 13.23 -3.55 9.73
C VAL A 31 12.38 -3.54 10.99
N GLN A 32 11.14 -3.07 10.87
CA GLN A 32 10.20 -2.96 11.99
C GLN A 32 9.31 -4.19 12.17
N SER A 33 9.45 -5.22 11.35
CA SER A 33 8.53 -6.37 11.31
C SER A 33 7.07 -5.93 11.24
N ALA A 34 6.79 -4.98 10.33
CA ALA A 34 5.46 -4.42 10.08
C ALA A 34 5.09 -4.55 8.61
N THR A 35 3.83 -4.29 8.25
CA THR A 35 3.39 -4.17 6.87
C THR A 35 3.73 -2.80 6.29
N ALA A 36 3.88 -2.71 4.96
CA ALA A 36 4.20 -1.46 4.30
C ALA A 36 2.98 -0.52 4.24
N GLY A 37 3.12 0.71 4.74
CA GLY A 37 2.08 1.73 4.71
C GLY A 37 0.76 1.26 5.33
N ILE A 38 -0.35 1.63 4.71
CA ILE A 38 -1.71 1.21 5.08
C ILE A 38 -2.32 0.26 4.04
N GLU A 39 -1.50 -0.21 3.09
CA GLU A 39 -1.96 -1.12 2.06
C GLU A 39 -2.15 -2.55 2.60
N PRO A 40 -3.11 -3.30 2.06
CA PRO A 40 -3.23 -4.71 2.38
C PRO A 40 -2.01 -5.48 1.87
N ILE A 41 -1.68 -6.58 2.53
CA ILE A 41 -0.59 -7.46 2.13
C ILE A 41 -0.88 -8.10 0.76
N LYS A 42 0.15 -8.31 -0.04
CA LYS A 42 0.01 -8.94 -1.36
C LYS A 42 0.07 -10.45 -1.29
N GLU A 43 0.97 -10.95 -0.45
CA GLU A 43 1.26 -12.37 -0.25
C GLU A 43 1.51 -12.62 1.24
N LEU A 44 1.30 -13.84 1.69
CA LEU A 44 1.62 -14.25 3.07
C LEU A 44 3.12 -14.32 3.32
N ILE A 45 3.88 -14.68 2.29
CA ILE A 45 5.34 -14.73 2.29
C ILE A 45 5.80 -14.01 1.03
N GLU A 46 6.39 -12.82 1.20
CA GLU A 46 6.98 -12.09 0.08
C GLU A 46 8.36 -12.65 -0.28
N SER A 47 8.54 -13.02 -1.55
CA SER A 47 9.84 -13.43 -2.08
C SER A 47 10.52 -12.23 -2.74
N ARG A 48 11.71 -11.88 -2.30
CA ARG A 48 12.53 -10.84 -2.92
C ARG A 48 13.81 -11.44 -3.49
N LYS A 49 14.01 -11.18 -4.77
CA LYS A 49 15.22 -11.57 -5.47
C LYS A 49 16.25 -10.44 -5.36
N TYR A 50 17.39 -10.76 -4.79
CA TYR A 50 18.62 -9.99 -4.86
C TYR A 50 19.54 -10.65 -5.92
N GLU A 51 20.61 -10.01 -6.33
CA GLU A 51 21.46 -10.47 -7.45
C GLU A 51 21.70 -11.99 -7.46
N ASP A 52 22.14 -12.56 -6.34
CA ASP A 52 22.49 -13.97 -6.21
C ASP A 52 21.65 -14.75 -5.19
N SER A 53 20.61 -14.14 -4.63
CA SER A 53 19.82 -14.78 -3.58
C SER A 53 18.34 -14.42 -3.65
N VAL A 54 17.51 -15.33 -3.15
CA VAL A 54 16.08 -15.08 -2.93
C VAL A 54 15.84 -15.14 -1.43
N THR A 55 15.37 -14.03 -0.88
CA THR A 55 15.01 -13.96 0.53
C THR A 55 13.50 -13.96 0.68
N GLN A 56 12.99 -14.78 1.59
CA GLN A 56 11.56 -14.86 1.91
C GLN A 56 11.27 -14.08 3.17
N TYR A 57 10.27 -13.22 3.10
CA TYR A 57 9.79 -12.40 4.21
C TYR A 57 8.36 -12.81 4.54
N PRO A 58 8.15 -13.60 5.60
CA PRO A 58 6.80 -13.90 6.09
C PRO A 58 6.17 -12.63 6.67
N MET A 59 4.85 -12.52 6.54
CA MET A 59 4.12 -11.44 7.19
C MET A 59 4.30 -11.47 8.71
N PRO A 60 4.31 -10.29 9.36
CA PRO A 60 4.47 -10.20 10.80
C PRO A 60 3.49 -11.11 11.54
N TYR A 61 4.01 -11.85 12.51
CA TYR A 61 3.25 -12.81 13.36
C TYR A 61 2.60 -13.97 12.60
N LEU A 62 2.94 -14.21 11.34
CA LEU A 62 2.42 -15.32 10.57
C LEU A 62 2.87 -16.67 11.15
N THR A 63 1.93 -17.56 11.38
CA THR A 63 2.16 -18.96 11.78
C THR A 63 1.28 -19.89 10.95
N ASN A 64 1.58 -21.19 10.95
CA ASN A 64 0.76 -22.18 10.28
C ASN A 64 -0.68 -22.24 10.85
N GLU A 65 -0.85 -21.85 12.11
CA GLU A 65 -2.13 -21.92 12.83
C GLU A 65 -3.03 -20.70 12.54
N ASN A 66 -2.44 -19.53 12.16
CA ASN A 66 -3.18 -18.29 12.00
C ASN A 66 -3.23 -17.77 10.56
N GLN A 67 -2.59 -18.42 9.60
CA GLN A 67 -2.51 -17.96 8.22
C GLN A 67 -3.89 -17.70 7.58
N PHE A 68 -4.93 -18.39 8.01
CA PHE A 68 -6.29 -18.23 7.47
C PHE A 68 -6.97 -16.91 7.88
N PHE A 69 -6.44 -16.19 8.88
CA PHE A 69 -6.91 -14.86 9.23
C PHE A 69 -6.35 -13.77 8.30
N TYR A 70 -5.26 -14.05 7.60
CA TYR A 70 -4.64 -13.08 6.70
C TYR A 70 -5.36 -13.08 5.35
N LYS A 71 -5.83 -11.92 4.95
CA LYS A 71 -6.38 -11.71 3.61
C LYS A 71 -5.40 -10.91 2.78
N THR A 72 -5.12 -11.40 1.60
CA THR A 72 -4.31 -10.67 0.61
C THR A 72 -5.12 -9.57 -0.06
N ALA A 73 -4.44 -8.61 -0.66
CA ALA A 73 -5.04 -7.49 -1.37
C ALA A 73 -6.04 -7.92 -2.46
N TYR A 74 -5.80 -9.06 -3.09
CA TYR A 74 -6.66 -9.63 -4.14
C TYR A 74 -7.89 -10.40 -3.61
N GLN A 75 -8.00 -10.54 -2.30
CA GLN A 75 -9.15 -11.17 -1.62
C GLN A 75 -10.06 -10.14 -0.94
N ILE A 76 -9.69 -8.86 -1.02
CA ILE A 76 -10.42 -7.75 -0.39
C ILE A 76 -11.28 -7.06 -1.44
N ASP A 77 -12.50 -6.72 -1.06
CA ASP A 77 -13.37 -5.86 -1.86
C ASP A 77 -12.73 -4.47 -2.01
N MET A 78 -12.39 -4.11 -3.25
CA MET A 78 -11.67 -2.87 -3.53
C MET A 78 -12.48 -1.62 -3.19
N LYS A 79 -13.80 -1.64 -3.31
CA LYS A 79 -14.64 -0.51 -2.92
C LYS A 79 -14.62 -0.28 -1.42
N LYS A 80 -14.66 -1.36 -0.62
CA LYS A 80 -14.52 -1.25 0.85
C LYS A 80 -13.14 -0.76 1.26
N TYR A 81 -12.11 -1.14 0.53
CA TYR A 81 -10.77 -0.61 0.74
C TYR A 81 -10.72 0.89 0.43
N ILE A 82 -11.29 1.34 -0.69
CA ILE A 82 -11.40 2.76 -1.03
C ILE A 82 -12.19 3.52 0.04
N ASP A 83 -13.28 2.99 0.56
CA ASP A 83 -14.04 3.60 1.66
C ASP A 83 -13.20 3.79 2.91
N LEU A 84 -12.40 2.79 3.30
CA LEU A 84 -11.47 2.90 4.42
C LEU A 84 -10.43 4.01 4.19
N ILE A 85 -9.82 4.05 3.02
CA ILE A 85 -8.84 5.09 2.67
C ILE A 85 -9.50 6.47 2.67
N ALA A 86 -10.73 6.60 2.19
CA ALA A 86 -11.48 7.86 2.20
C ALA A 86 -11.70 8.41 3.62
N VAL A 87 -12.02 7.55 4.57
CA VAL A 87 -12.13 7.94 5.99
C VAL A 87 -10.79 8.45 6.52
N ILE A 88 -9.70 7.76 6.23
CA ILE A 88 -8.35 8.17 6.65
C ILE A 88 -7.95 9.48 5.98
N GLN A 89 -8.29 9.67 4.69
CA GLN A 89 -7.94 10.87 3.92
C GLN A 89 -8.50 12.16 4.53
N GLN A 90 -9.62 12.09 5.25
CA GLN A 90 -10.19 13.26 5.95
C GLN A 90 -9.25 13.82 7.03
N HIS A 91 -8.32 13.01 7.53
CA HIS A 91 -7.38 13.36 8.58
C HIS A 91 -5.95 13.56 8.07
N ILE A 92 -5.72 13.40 6.77
CA ILE A 92 -4.39 13.51 6.14
C ILE A 92 -4.37 14.71 5.20
N ASP A 93 -3.45 15.65 5.45
CA ASP A 93 -3.32 16.89 4.68
C ASP A 93 -2.91 16.62 3.23
N GLN A 94 -2.01 15.67 3.01
CA GLN A 94 -1.51 15.30 1.69
C GLN A 94 -2.23 14.07 1.13
N GLY A 95 -1.86 13.67 -0.07
CA GLY A 95 -2.30 12.41 -0.64
C GLY A 95 -1.80 11.21 0.16
N ILE A 96 -2.54 10.12 0.06
CA ILE A 96 -2.18 8.83 0.62
C ILE A 96 -1.64 7.96 -0.52
N SER A 97 -0.51 7.29 -0.30
CA SER A 97 0.00 6.29 -1.24
C SER A 97 -0.95 5.10 -1.27
N THR A 98 -1.86 5.11 -2.24
CA THR A 98 -2.94 4.13 -2.37
C THR A 98 -2.77 3.34 -3.66
N THR A 99 -2.65 2.01 -3.54
CA THR A 99 -2.60 1.09 -4.69
C THR A 99 -3.95 0.41 -4.86
N LEU A 100 -4.47 0.41 -6.08
CA LEU A 100 -5.61 -0.42 -6.46
C LEU A 100 -5.10 -1.82 -6.86
N PHE A 101 -5.74 -2.85 -6.32
CA PHE A 101 -5.42 -4.24 -6.63
C PHE A 101 -6.57 -4.85 -7.42
N VAL A 102 -6.28 -5.31 -8.61
CA VAL A 102 -7.27 -5.88 -9.53
C VAL A 102 -6.88 -7.28 -9.97
N ASP A 103 -7.85 -8.11 -10.26
CA ASP A 103 -7.61 -9.43 -10.83
C ASP A 103 -7.11 -9.31 -12.27
N SER A 104 -6.41 -10.34 -12.77
CA SER A 104 -5.95 -10.41 -14.15
C SER A 104 -7.11 -10.47 -15.17
N GLN A 105 -8.31 -10.82 -14.73
CA GLN A 105 -9.52 -10.86 -15.53
C GLN A 105 -10.34 -9.57 -15.44
N ALA A 106 -9.89 -8.59 -14.63
CA ALA A 106 -10.60 -7.32 -14.46
C ALA A 106 -10.75 -6.59 -15.79
N THR A 107 -11.95 -6.11 -16.06
CA THR A 107 -12.27 -5.36 -17.27
C THR A 107 -11.82 -3.91 -17.14
N SER A 108 -11.65 -3.23 -18.27
CA SER A 108 -11.39 -1.78 -18.29
C SER A 108 -12.51 -0.98 -17.63
N GLU A 109 -13.75 -1.44 -17.75
CA GLU A 109 -14.92 -0.82 -17.13
C GLU A 109 -14.84 -0.91 -15.60
N GLU A 110 -14.48 -2.08 -15.05
CA GLU A 110 -14.29 -2.26 -13.62
C GLU A 110 -13.18 -1.36 -13.09
N LEU A 111 -12.06 -1.28 -13.80
CA LEU A 111 -10.97 -0.39 -13.43
C LEU A 111 -11.40 1.07 -13.41
N VAL A 112 -12.08 1.55 -14.46
CA VAL A 112 -12.62 2.92 -14.53
C VAL A 112 -13.62 3.17 -13.40
N SER A 113 -14.46 2.19 -13.07
CA SER A 113 -15.39 2.27 -11.93
C SER A 113 -14.67 2.49 -10.60
N HIS A 114 -13.53 1.82 -10.36
CA HIS A 114 -12.74 2.03 -9.16
C HIS A 114 -12.11 3.42 -9.10
N TYR A 115 -11.59 3.93 -10.22
CA TYR A 115 -11.05 5.30 -10.29
C TYR A 115 -12.13 6.35 -10.05
N ALA A 116 -13.28 6.21 -10.71
CA ALA A 116 -14.39 7.12 -10.51
C ALA A 116 -14.89 7.09 -9.06
N TYR A 117 -15.03 5.90 -8.48
CA TYR A 117 -15.43 5.74 -7.08
C TYR A 117 -14.45 6.36 -6.10
N ALA A 118 -13.14 6.17 -6.29
CA ALA A 118 -12.12 6.78 -5.47
C ALA A 118 -12.15 8.32 -5.53
N SER A 119 -12.38 8.87 -6.72
CA SER A 119 -12.54 10.32 -6.93
C SER A 119 -13.80 10.85 -6.22
N ASP A 120 -14.94 10.16 -6.37
CA ASP A 120 -16.22 10.51 -5.72
C ASP A 120 -16.10 10.49 -4.18
N LYS A 121 -15.35 9.53 -3.65
CA LYS A 121 -15.05 9.43 -2.20
C LYS A 121 -14.03 10.46 -1.69
N GLY A 122 -13.46 11.28 -2.56
CA GLY A 122 -12.56 12.37 -2.19
C GLY A 122 -11.12 11.95 -1.93
N LEU A 123 -10.66 10.83 -2.47
CA LEU A 123 -9.23 10.49 -2.45
C LEU A 123 -8.46 11.51 -3.28
N LYS A 124 -7.39 12.07 -2.71
CA LYS A 124 -6.58 13.11 -3.37
C LYS A 124 -5.68 12.56 -4.47
N ALA A 125 -5.26 11.29 -4.33
CA ALA A 125 -4.38 10.63 -5.29
C ALA A 125 -4.55 9.12 -5.23
N LEU A 126 -4.29 8.47 -6.38
CA LEU A 126 -4.04 7.05 -6.50
C LEU A 126 -2.60 6.88 -6.99
N TYR A 127 -1.86 5.91 -6.42
CA TYR A 127 -0.44 5.75 -6.70
C TYR A 127 -0.19 4.72 -7.80
N TYR A 128 -0.66 3.50 -7.61
CA TYR A 128 -0.55 2.42 -8.59
C TYR A 128 -1.85 1.65 -8.77
N THR A 129 -1.95 1.00 -9.91
CA THR A 129 -2.82 -0.16 -10.11
C THR A 129 -1.94 -1.39 -10.30
N ARG A 130 -2.19 -2.43 -9.50
CA ARG A 130 -1.48 -3.72 -9.59
C ARG A 130 -2.43 -4.82 -9.99
N THR A 131 -2.10 -5.47 -11.07
CA THR A 131 -2.82 -6.67 -11.53
C THR A 131 -2.16 -7.91 -10.95
N LYS A 132 -2.95 -8.86 -10.49
CA LYS A 132 -2.44 -10.17 -10.11
C LYS A 132 -1.93 -10.88 -11.36
N LEU A 133 -0.63 -11.12 -11.42
CA LEU A 133 -0.07 -11.99 -12.46
C LEU A 133 -0.53 -13.41 -12.15
N LEU A 134 -1.19 -14.05 -13.10
CA LEU A 134 -1.33 -15.50 -13.08
C LEU A 134 0.08 -16.06 -13.23
N SER A 135 0.58 -16.78 -12.23
CA SER A 135 1.76 -17.60 -12.41
C SER A 135 1.41 -18.60 -13.52
N ILE A 136 2.01 -18.44 -14.69
CA ILE A 136 2.07 -19.51 -15.66
C ILE A 136 2.92 -20.56 -14.94
N GLU A 137 2.29 -21.63 -14.43
CA GLU A 137 3.02 -22.82 -14.06
C GLU A 137 3.79 -23.20 -15.32
N GLU A 138 5.11 -23.11 -15.27
CA GLU A 138 5.94 -23.62 -16.34
C GLU A 138 5.50 -25.05 -16.58
N CYS A 139 4.94 -25.28 -17.75
CA CYS A 139 4.44 -26.59 -18.11
C CYS A 139 5.67 -27.52 -18.16
N VAL A 140 5.90 -28.28 -17.11
CA VAL A 140 7.00 -29.24 -16.97
C VAL A 140 6.97 -30.29 -18.11
N ALA A 141 5.84 -30.39 -18.81
CA ALA A 141 5.68 -31.25 -19.96
C ALA A 141 6.35 -30.75 -21.27
N CYS A 142 6.83 -29.49 -21.31
CA CYS A 142 7.52 -28.95 -22.50
C CYS A 142 9.04 -28.97 -22.38
N ALA A 143 9.60 -29.52 -21.29
CA ALA A 143 11.04 -29.66 -21.07
C ALA A 143 11.48 -31.11 -21.29
N VAL A 144 11.25 -31.64 -22.53
CA VAL A 144 11.86 -32.88 -23.01
C VAL A 144 12.59 -32.60 -24.31
#